data_7b581c197042b76620d3135bfaf07040
#
_entry.id   7b581c197042b76620d3135bfaf07040
#
_cell.length_a   1.000
_cell.length_b   1.000
_cell.length_c   1.000
_cell.angle_alpha   90.00
_cell.angle_beta   90.00
_cell.angle_gamma   90.00
#
_symmetry.space_group_name_H-M   'P 1'
#
loop_
_entity.id
_entity.type
_entity.pdbx_description
1 polymer ?
#
loop_
_entity_poly.entity_id
_entity_poly.type
_entity_poly.pdbx_seq_one_letter_code
_entity_poly.pdbx_strand_id
1 'polypeptide(L)'
;MTNVTFKAINPRSKGVKIDMKICVFGAGAVGGILAGRLLKSGTDISIIARGAHLAAIQKKGLSVRDRDGDWAVPATATDDTSSLGVQDLLIIGLKAHTVTAALNQMAPLIGPKTTVMHIVNGIPWWFFHGLEGNQPADHLECVDPGGLILNSFGPEKALGCVVHIRLQRARTRRR
;
A
#
# COMPACT_ATOMS: atom_id res chain seq x y z
N MET A 1 4.16 -13.17 28.33
CA MET A 1 3.65 -11.99 27.54
C MET A 1 4.78 -10.98 27.50
N THR A 2 5.50 -10.92 26.41
CA THR A 2 6.65 -10.02 26.23
C THR A 2 6.11 -8.69 25.67
N ASN A 3 6.12 -7.65 26.49
CA ASN A 3 5.77 -6.29 26.04
C ASN A 3 6.81 -5.79 25.05
N VAL A 4 6.47 -5.73 23.77
CA VAL A 4 7.27 -5.07 22.75
C VAL A 4 6.91 -3.59 22.79
N THR A 5 7.77 -2.78 23.41
CA THR A 5 7.63 -1.32 23.42
C THR A 5 8.19 -0.78 22.10
N PHE A 6 7.32 -0.35 21.21
CA PHE A 6 7.75 0.39 20.02
C PHE A 6 8.22 1.78 20.44
N LYS A 7 9.54 1.99 20.42
CA LYS A 7 10.12 3.32 20.58
C LYS A 7 9.84 4.10 19.31
N ALA A 8 9.05 5.17 19.40
CA ALA A 8 8.80 6.05 18.26
C ALA A 8 10.14 6.55 17.72
N ILE A 9 10.45 6.26 16.46
CA ILE A 9 11.63 6.77 15.77
C ILE A 9 11.42 8.27 15.64
N ASN A 10 12.28 9.05 16.28
CA ASN A 10 12.25 10.51 16.20
C ASN A 10 12.65 10.92 14.76
N PRO A 11 11.75 11.52 13.96
CA PRO A 11 12.04 11.89 12.57
C PRO A 11 13.08 13.01 12.44
N ARG A 12 13.60 13.53 13.55
CA ARG A 12 14.68 14.54 13.56
C ARG A 12 16.08 13.97 13.81
N SER A 13 16.25 12.67 14.03
CA SER A 13 17.57 12.05 13.98
C SER A 13 18.05 12.14 12.52
N LYS A 14 19.22 12.70 12.25
CA LYS A 14 19.87 12.69 10.92
C LYS A 14 19.85 11.23 10.45
N GLY A 15 18.83 10.89 9.64
CA GLY A 15 18.43 9.52 9.42
C GLY A 15 19.50 8.78 8.62
N VAL A 16 19.77 7.57 9.03
CA VAL A 16 20.30 6.55 8.12
C VAL A 16 19.40 6.57 6.89
N LYS A 17 19.93 6.98 5.74
CA LYS A 17 19.19 6.93 4.47
C LYS A 17 18.99 5.45 4.18
N ILE A 18 17.80 4.94 4.45
CA ILE A 18 17.45 3.58 4.11
C ILE A 18 17.21 3.59 2.61
N ASP A 19 18.10 2.98 1.86
CA ASP A 19 17.99 2.82 0.41
C ASP A 19 17.02 1.66 0.13
N MET A 20 15.73 1.93 0.34
CA MET A 20 14.64 0.98 0.21
C MET A 20 13.77 1.39 -0.96
N LYS A 21 13.55 0.50 -1.91
CA LYS A 21 12.59 0.67 -3.01
C LYS A 21 11.18 0.44 -2.51
N ILE A 22 10.39 1.51 -2.44
CA ILE A 22 9.01 1.48 -1.93
C ILE A 22 8.04 1.84 -3.06
N CYS A 23 7.05 0.99 -3.29
CA CYS A 23 5.96 1.29 -4.21
C CYS A 23 4.61 1.33 -3.50
N VAL A 24 3.84 2.40 -3.73
CA VAL A 24 2.43 2.49 -3.34
C VAL A 24 1.56 2.13 -4.54
N PHE A 25 0.98 0.94 -4.53
CA PHE A 25 0.10 0.46 -5.58
C PHE A 25 -1.34 0.89 -5.31
N GLY A 26 -1.77 1.94 -6.01
CA GLY A 26 -3.09 2.54 -5.86
C GLY A 26 -3.10 3.76 -4.93
N ALA A 27 -3.03 4.95 -5.53
CA ALA A 27 -3.11 6.24 -4.83
C ALA A 27 -4.58 6.70 -4.65
N GLY A 28 -5.44 5.80 -4.17
CA GLY A 28 -6.79 6.13 -3.73
C GLY A 28 -6.77 6.99 -2.46
N ALA A 29 -7.92 7.13 -1.78
CA ALA A 29 -8.00 7.99 -0.62
C ALA A 29 -6.99 7.62 0.49
N VAL A 30 -6.90 6.34 0.87
CA VAL A 30 -5.95 5.87 1.90
C VAL A 30 -4.52 5.86 1.38
N GLY A 31 -4.29 5.18 0.22
CA GLY A 31 -2.96 5.09 -0.38
C GLY A 31 -2.38 6.45 -0.75
N GLY A 32 -3.21 7.38 -1.25
CA GLY A 32 -2.78 8.73 -1.60
C GLY A 32 -2.36 9.56 -0.38
N ILE A 33 -3.09 9.48 0.73
CA ILE A 33 -2.70 10.18 1.98
C ILE A 33 -1.38 9.61 2.50
N LEU A 34 -1.24 8.28 2.56
CA LEU A 34 -0.02 7.64 3.02
C LEU A 34 1.17 8.01 2.13
N ALA A 35 1.02 7.85 0.81
CA ALA A 35 2.05 8.21 -0.17
C ALA A 35 2.46 9.68 -0.04
N GLY A 36 1.49 10.59 0.04
CA GLY A 36 1.76 12.01 0.21
C GLY A 36 2.53 12.33 1.49
N ARG A 37 2.18 11.68 2.60
CA ARG A 37 2.89 11.89 3.87
C ARG A 37 4.30 11.31 3.86
N LEU A 38 4.51 10.15 3.23
CA LEU A 38 5.84 9.57 3.03
C LEU A 38 6.72 10.51 2.18
N LEU A 39 6.21 11.00 1.05
CA LEU A 39 6.92 11.97 0.21
C LEU A 39 7.23 13.27 0.96
N LYS A 40 6.26 13.80 1.72
CA LYS A 40 6.45 15.01 2.52
C LYS A 40 7.50 14.85 3.62
N SER A 41 7.71 13.63 4.13
CA SER A 41 8.79 13.32 5.09
C SER A 41 10.16 13.11 4.44
N GLY A 42 10.24 13.20 3.10
CA GLY A 42 11.50 12.98 2.36
C GLY A 42 11.77 11.51 2.01
N THR A 43 10.79 10.62 2.19
CA THR A 43 10.92 9.21 1.78
C THR A 43 10.73 9.12 0.27
N ASP A 44 11.68 8.49 -0.43
CA ASP A 44 11.56 8.24 -1.87
C ASP A 44 10.63 7.04 -2.10
N ILE A 45 9.56 7.26 -2.87
CA ILE A 45 8.59 6.23 -3.21
C ILE A 45 8.11 6.39 -4.64
N SER A 46 7.74 5.27 -5.27
CA SER A 46 7.02 5.24 -6.53
C SER A 46 5.53 5.00 -6.31
N ILE A 47 4.69 5.53 -7.19
CA ILE A 47 3.23 5.40 -7.11
C ILE A 47 2.71 4.74 -8.37
N ILE A 48 1.90 3.69 -8.22
CA ILE A 48 1.10 3.15 -9.32
C ILE A 48 -0.28 3.80 -9.30
N ALA A 49 -0.59 4.50 -10.38
CA ALA A 49 -1.87 5.13 -10.63
C ALA A 49 -2.28 4.94 -12.09
N ARG A 50 -3.54 5.21 -12.46
CA ARG A 50 -4.05 5.00 -13.82
C ARG A 50 -4.87 6.18 -14.34
N GLY A 51 -4.92 6.31 -15.67
CA GLY A 51 -5.83 7.24 -16.37
C GLY A 51 -5.67 8.69 -15.93
N ALA A 52 -6.78 9.39 -15.77
CA ALA A 52 -6.79 10.80 -15.41
C ALA A 52 -6.10 11.11 -14.08
N HIS A 53 -6.11 10.17 -13.13
CA HIS A 53 -5.42 10.35 -11.86
C HIS A 53 -3.90 10.33 -12.03
N LEU A 54 -3.37 9.38 -12.81
CA LEU A 54 -1.95 9.35 -13.18
C LEU A 54 -1.52 10.65 -13.86
N ALA A 55 -2.25 11.08 -14.89
CA ALA A 55 -1.96 12.32 -15.61
C ALA A 55 -1.96 13.54 -14.68
N ALA A 56 -2.88 13.58 -13.70
CA ALA A 56 -2.92 14.65 -12.72
C ALA A 56 -1.70 14.66 -11.80
N ILE A 57 -1.27 13.47 -11.31
CA ILE A 57 -0.08 13.34 -10.47
C ILE A 57 1.18 13.75 -11.24
N GLN A 58 1.33 13.27 -12.46
CA GLN A 58 2.49 13.62 -13.31
C GLN A 58 2.57 15.12 -13.62
N LYS A 59 1.41 15.79 -13.80
CA LYS A 59 1.36 17.22 -14.13
C LYS A 59 1.55 18.14 -12.91
N LYS A 60 0.99 17.78 -11.76
CA LYS A 60 0.85 18.68 -10.59
C LYS A 60 1.40 18.11 -9.28
N GLY A 61 1.96 16.89 -9.30
CA GLY A 61 2.28 16.14 -8.10
C GLY A 61 1.05 15.50 -7.45
N LEU A 62 1.28 14.75 -6.40
CA LEU A 62 0.22 14.12 -5.62
C LEU A 62 -0.45 15.16 -4.73
N SER A 63 -1.71 15.45 -5.01
CA SER A 63 -2.53 16.38 -4.22
C SER A 63 -3.23 15.64 -3.09
N VAL A 64 -3.09 16.15 -1.88
CA VAL A 64 -3.70 15.61 -0.66
C VAL A 64 -4.56 16.69 -0.02
N ARG A 65 -5.75 16.28 0.42
CA ARG A 65 -6.63 17.08 1.26
C ARG A 65 -6.82 16.36 2.59
N ASP A 66 -6.36 16.95 3.65
CA ASP A 66 -6.50 16.42 5.00
C ASP A 66 -6.86 17.54 6.02
N ARG A 67 -6.78 17.22 7.30
CA ARG A 67 -7.08 18.19 8.38
C ARG A 67 -6.11 19.38 8.43
N ASP A 68 -4.91 19.23 7.87
CA ASP A 68 -3.88 20.26 7.81
C ASP A 68 -4.07 21.16 6.56
N GLY A 69 -5.12 20.92 5.76
CA GLY A 69 -5.50 21.68 4.57
C GLY A 69 -5.24 20.93 3.27
N ASP A 70 -5.25 21.70 2.17
CA ASP A 70 -4.96 21.22 0.83
C ASP A 70 -3.48 21.47 0.51
N TRP A 71 -2.77 20.43 0.11
CA TRP A 71 -1.36 20.52 -0.26
C TRP A 71 -1.01 19.52 -1.38
N ALA A 72 0.10 19.76 -2.05
CA ALA A 72 0.61 18.86 -3.08
C ALA A 72 2.11 18.63 -2.88
N VAL A 73 2.59 17.47 -3.31
CA VAL A 73 4.00 17.10 -3.25
C VAL A 73 4.42 16.47 -4.58
N PRO A 74 5.62 16.78 -5.10
CA PRO A 74 6.16 16.09 -6.27
C PRO A 74 6.17 14.59 -6.03
N ALA A 75 5.80 13.80 -7.05
CA ALA A 75 5.71 12.36 -6.93
C ALA A 75 6.06 11.67 -8.25
N THR A 76 6.84 10.61 -8.18
CA THR A 76 7.09 9.70 -9.29
C THR A 76 5.90 8.76 -9.42
N ALA A 77 5.17 8.82 -10.54
CA ALA A 77 4.00 7.97 -10.77
C ALA A 77 3.98 7.39 -12.19
N THR A 78 3.59 6.13 -12.29
CA THR A 78 3.45 5.39 -13.56
C THR A 78 2.29 4.39 -13.47
N ASP A 79 1.84 3.87 -14.60
CA ASP A 79 0.97 2.69 -14.69
C ASP A 79 1.74 1.45 -15.19
N ASP A 80 2.97 1.61 -15.62
CA ASP A 80 3.88 0.55 -16.01
C ASP A 80 4.69 0.07 -14.80
N THR A 81 4.29 -1.05 -14.23
CA THR A 81 4.97 -1.67 -13.09
C THR A 81 6.29 -2.32 -13.46
N SER A 82 6.45 -2.74 -14.73
CA SER A 82 7.69 -3.36 -15.21
C SER A 82 8.87 -2.39 -15.19
N SER A 83 8.61 -1.10 -15.40
CA SER A 83 9.62 -0.05 -15.35
C SER A 83 10.23 0.18 -13.97
N LEU A 84 9.54 -0.21 -12.90
CA LEU A 84 9.99 -0.03 -11.52
C LEU A 84 10.85 -1.20 -11.02
N GLY A 85 10.61 -2.42 -11.57
CA GLY A 85 11.25 -3.64 -11.12
C GLY A 85 10.88 -4.04 -9.69
N VAL A 86 11.60 -5.01 -9.14
CA VAL A 86 11.34 -5.56 -7.79
C VAL A 86 11.50 -4.49 -6.71
N GLN A 87 10.54 -4.46 -5.79
CA GLN A 87 10.48 -3.54 -4.65
C GLN A 87 10.85 -4.25 -3.35
N ASP A 88 11.37 -3.50 -2.38
CA ASP A 88 11.57 -4.01 -1.03
C ASP A 88 10.26 -3.97 -0.22
N LEU A 89 9.45 -2.92 -0.44
CA LEU A 89 8.14 -2.77 0.20
C LEU A 89 7.08 -2.42 -0.85
N LEU A 90 6.10 -3.30 -1.02
CA LEU A 90 4.91 -3.05 -1.81
C LEU A 90 3.73 -2.70 -0.88
N ILE A 91 3.25 -1.46 -0.95
CA ILE A 91 2.09 -0.99 -0.18
C ILE A 91 0.86 -1.03 -1.07
N ILE A 92 -0.09 -1.91 -0.79
CA ILE A 92 -1.32 -2.06 -1.57
C ILE A 92 -2.40 -1.15 -0.99
N GLY A 93 -2.70 -0.06 -1.70
CA GLY A 93 -3.75 0.91 -1.37
C GLY A 93 -5.08 0.65 -2.08
N LEU A 94 -5.28 -0.56 -2.58
CA LEU A 94 -6.52 -1.01 -3.21
C LEU A 94 -7.53 -1.50 -2.17
N LYS A 95 -8.82 -1.50 -2.53
CA LYS A 95 -9.84 -2.21 -1.75
C LYS A 95 -9.68 -3.72 -1.91
N ALA A 96 -9.97 -4.50 -0.87
CA ALA A 96 -9.76 -5.95 -0.87
C ALA A 96 -10.29 -6.65 -2.13
N HIS A 97 -11.55 -6.38 -2.50
CA HIS A 97 -12.22 -6.99 -3.67
C HIS A 97 -11.61 -6.62 -5.03
N THR A 98 -10.65 -5.70 -5.10
CA THR A 98 -10.00 -5.30 -6.35
C THR A 98 -8.57 -5.83 -6.49
N VAL A 99 -8.03 -6.46 -5.44
CA VAL A 99 -6.64 -6.93 -5.41
C VAL A 99 -6.42 -8.06 -6.41
N THR A 100 -7.31 -9.06 -6.42
CA THR A 100 -7.22 -10.23 -7.31
C THR A 100 -7.11 -9.82 -8.78
N ALA A 101 -7.90 -8.84 -9.23
CA ALA A 101 -7.84 -8.34 -10.59
C ALA A 101 -6.54 -7.59 -10.94
N ALA A 102 -5.75 -7.21 -9.95
CA ALA A 102 -4.50 -6.46 -10.12
C ALA A 102 -3.25 -7.32 -9.92
N LEU A 103 -3.36 -8.62 -9.61
CA LEU A 103 -2.22 -9.49 -9.30
C LEU A 103 -1.17 -9.52 -10.41
N ASN A 104 -1.59 -9.74 -11.65
CA ASN A 104 -0.68 -9.77 -12.79
C ASN A 104 0.09 -8.45 -12.96
N GLN A 105 -0.55 -7.33 -12.64
CA GLN A 105 0.09 -6.02 -12.70
C GLN A 105 1.07 -5.81 -11.54
N MET A 106 0.86 -6.45 -10.40
CA MET A 106 1.76 -6.38 -9.25
C MET A 106 2.95 -7.34 -9.36
N ALA A 107 2.85 -8.41 -10.14
CA ALA A 107 3.88 -9.44 -10.26
C ALA A 107 5.31 -8.91 -10.52
N PRO A 108 5.54 -7.92 -11.42
CA PRO A 108 6.89 -7.39 -11.65
C PRO A 108 7.50 -6.67 -10.43
N LEU A 109 6.68 -6.26 -9.47
CA LEU A 109 7.12 -5.55 -8.26
C LEU A 109 7.56 -6.49 -7.14
N ILE A 110 7.26 -7.79 -7.27
CA ILE A 110 7.40 -8.77 -6.19
C ILE A 110 8.59 -9.69 -6.46
N GLY A 111 9.51 -9.72 -5.52
CA GLY A 111 10.65 -10.64 -5.49
C GLY A 111 10.69 -11.47 -4.21
N PRO A 112 11.75 -12.28 -4.05
CA PRO A 112 11.87 -13.18 -2.89
C PRO A 112 11.88 -12.45 -1.54
N LYS A 113 12.38 -11.22 -1.50
CA LYS A 113 12.53 -10.41 -0.27
C LYS A 113 11.52 -9.28 -0.16
N THR A 114 10.56 -9.17 -1.09
CA THR A 114 9.55 -8.12 -1.04
C THR A 114 8.63 -8.31 0.14
N THR A 115 8.46 -7.28 0.95
CA THR A 115 7.39 -7.22 1.96
C THR A 115 6.13 -6.62 1.35
N VAL A 116 4.98 -7.25 1.57
CA VAL A 116 3.67 -6.79 1.05
C VAL A 116 2.82 -6.28 2.21
N MET A 117 2.55 -4.98 2.21
CA MET A 117 1.68 -4.33 3.20
C MET A 117 0.35 -3.94 2.57
N HIS A 118 -0.74 -4.59 2.95
CA HIS A 118 -2.08 -4.24 2.49
C HIS A 118 -2.75 -3.29 3.49
N ILE A 119 -2.92 -2.01 3.09
CA ILE A 119 -3.50 -0.97 3.94
C ILE A 119 -5.04 -0.95 3.82
N VAL A 120 -5.66 -2.02 4.30
CA VAL A 120 -7.11 -2.21 4.29
C VAL A 120 -7.56 -2.85 5.61
N ASN A 121 -8.76 -2.48 6.05
CA ASN A 121 -9.40 -3.12 7.21
C ASN A 121 -10.25 -4.30 6.76
N GLY A 122 -10.50 -5.24 7.67
CA GLY A 122 -11.24 -6.47 7.44
C GLY A 122 -10.40 -7.70 7.75
N ILE A 123 -10.87 -8.85 7.30
CA ILE A 123 -10.14 -10.11 7.45
C ILE A 123 -9.04 -10.15 6.38
N PRO A 124 -7.77 -10.41 6.78
CA PRO A 124 -6.66 -10.47 5.82
C PRO A 124 -6.69 -11.77 5.01
N TRP A 125 -6.14 -11.74 3.79
CA TRP A 125 -6.02 -12.91 2.91
C TRP A 125 -5.12 -14.01 3.48
N TRP A 126 -4.23 -13.68 4.43
CA TRP A 126 -3.36 -14.62 5.15
C TRP A 126 -3.93 -15.07 6.49
N PHE A 127 -5.25 -14.97 6.69
CA PHE A 127 -5.91 -15.16 7.99
C PHE A 127 -5.57 -16.51 8.67
N PHE A 128 -5.50 -17.58 7.92
CA PHE A 128 -5.20 -18.91 8.47
C PHE A 128 -3.70 -19.20 8.65
N HIS A 129 -2.83 -18.33 8.11
CA HIS A 129 -1.39 -18.56 8.19
C HIS A 129 -0.90 -18.54 9.64
N GLY A 130 -0.21 -19.62 10.07
CA GLY A 130 0.34 -19.76 11.41
C GLY A 130 -0.70 -20.08 12.50
N LEU A 131 -1.96 -20.33 12.13
CA LEU A 131 -2.92 -20.87 13.10
C LEU A 131 -2.68 -22.38 13.28
N GLU A 132 -2.66 -22.82 14.56
CA GLU A 132 -2.60 -24.23 14.90
C GLU A 132 -3.97 -24.89 14.70
N GLY A 133 -3.97 -26.20 14.40
CA GLY A 133 -5.17 -27.01 14.25
C GLY A 133 -5.52 -27.33 12.78
N ASN A 134 -6.57 -28.14 12.62
CA ASN A 134 -7.03 -28.56 11.29
C ASN A 134 -7.94 -27.47 10.69
N GLN A 135 -7.38 -26.60 9.88
CA GLN A 135 -8.15 -25.56 9.17
C GLN A 135 -8.89 -26.17 7.98
N PRO A 136 -10.11 -25.71 7.66
CA PRO A 136 -10.90 -26.23 6.53
C PRO A 136 -10.29 -25.88 5.17
N ALA A 137 -9.47 -24.85 5.12
CA ALA A 137 -8.76 -24.37 3.93
C ALA A 137 -7.58 -23.49 4.36
N ASP A 138 -6.67 -23.24 3.45
CA ASP A 138 -5.54 -22.30 3.63
C ASP A 138 -5.92 -20.84 3.40
N HIS A 139 -7.10 -20.58 2.83
CA HIS A 139 -7.63 -19.25 2.53
C HIS A 139 -9.14 -19.15 2.84
N LEU A 140 -9.64 -17.92 2.91
CA LEU A 140 -11.06 -17.62 3.02
C LEU A 140 -11.60 -17.21 1.65
N GLU A 141 -12.52 -18.00 1.09
CA GLU A 141 -13.06 -17.81 -0.25
C GLU A 141 -13.72 -16.43 -0.44
N CYS A 142 -14.35 -15.89 0.60
CA CYS A 142 -14.96 -14.55 0.55
C CYS A 142 -13.95 -13.39 0.56
N VAL A 143 -12.69 -13.65 0.91
CA VAL A 143 -11.60 -12.66 0.99
C VAL A 143 -10.62 -12.83 -0.17
N ASP A 144 -10.30 -14.07 -0.46
CA ASP A 144 -9.31 -14.48 -1.47
C ASP A 144 -9.87 -15.63 -2.31
N PRO A 145 -10.76 -15.35 -3.28
CA PRO A 145 -11.37 -16.39 -4.11
C PRO A 145 -10.33 -17.26 -4.80
N GLY A 146 -10.40 -18.57 -4.54
CA GLY A 146 -9.47 -19.56 -5.07
C GLY A 146 -8.04 -19.44 -4.55
N GLY A 147 -7.78 -18.73 -3.47
CA GLY A 147 -6.45 -18.56 -2.90
C GLY A 147 -5.46 -17.81 -3.81
N LEU A 148 -5.96 -16.99 -4.75
CA LEU A 148 -5.13 -16.35 -5.77
C LEU A 148 -4.16 -15.34 -5.19
N ILE A 149 -4.55 -14.59 -4.16
CA ILE A 149 -3.69 -13.60 -3.50
C ILE A 149 -2.62 -14.33 -2.67
N LEU A 150 -3.05 -15.32 -1.89
CA LEU A 150 -2.17 -16.17 -1.07
C LEU A 150 -1.08 -16.82 -1.92
N ASN A 151 -1.48 -17.45 -3.04
CA ASN A 151 -0.56 -18.11 -3.95
C ASN A 151 0.36 -17.14 -4.72
N SER A 152 -0.09 -15.91 -4.97
CA SER A 152 0.71 -14.91 -5.69
C SER A 152 1.77 -14.26 -4.82
N PHE A 153 1.46 -13.99 -3.56
CA PHE A 153 2.36 -13.26 -2.67
C PHE A 153 3.15 -14.17 -1.74
N GLY A 154 2.50 -15.20 -1.22
CA GLY A 154 3.01 -16.00 -0.11
C GLY A 154 2.78 -15.27 1.24
N PRO A 155 2.25 -15.99 2.24
CA PRO A 155 1.86 -15.38 3.51
C PRO A 155 3.07 -14.87 4.33
N GLU A 156 4.24 -15.41 4.08
CA GLU A 156 5.51 -15.02 4.71
C GLU A 156 5.95 -13.58 4.34
N LYS A 157 5.43 -13.04 3.23
CA LYS A 157 5.68 -11.65 2.81
C LYS A 157 4.70 -10.65 3.41
N ALA A 158 3.64 -11.13 4.06
CA ALA A 158 2.57 -10.26 4.54
C ALA A 158 3.01 -9.42 5.74
N LEU A 159 2.79 -8.12 5.65
CA LEU A 159 2.89 -7.19 6.77
C LEU A 159 1.49 -6.69 7.12
N GLY A 160 1.00 -7.03 8.32
CA GLY A 160 -0.30 -6.60 8.80
C GLY A 160 -0.34 -5.09 9.05
N CYS A 161 -1.41 -4.44 8.59
CA CYS A 161 -1.65 -3.02 8.82
C CYS A 161 -3.11 -2.77 9.15
N VAL A 162 -3.37 -2.10 10.28
CA VAL A 162 -4.70 -1.63 10.66
C VAL A 162 -4.79 -0.13 10.37
N VAL A 163 -5.80 0.26 9.59
CA VAL A 163 -5.97 1.64 9.14
C VAL A 163 -7.01 2.36 10.00
N HIS A 164 -6.56 3.38 10.74
CA HIS A 164 -7.42 4.27 11.53
C HIS A 164 -7.49 5.67 10.91
N ILE A 165 -8.08 5.77 9.71
CA ILE A 165 -8.23 7.04 9.00
C ILE A 165 -9.71 7.30 8.75
N ARG A 166 -10.21 8.47 9.19
CA ARG A 166 -11.53 8.96 8.80
C ARG A 166 -11.41 9.77 7.52
N LEU A 167 -11.95 9.24 6.43
CA LEU A 167 -11.98 9.90 5.13
C LEU A 167 -13.35 10.53 4.89
N GLN A 168 -13.37 11.81 4.51
CA GLN A 168 -14.58 12.46 4.02
C GLN A 168 -14.47 12.59 2.50
N ARG A 169 -15.52 12.18 1.79
CA ARG A 169 -15.61 12.39 0.35
C ARG A 169 -15.71 13.90 0.09
N ALA A 170 -14.78 14.46 -0.68
CA ALA A 170 -14.93 15.84 -1.13
C ALA A 170 -16.24 15.96 -1.92
N ARG A 171 -17.16 16.83 -1.45
CA ARG A 171 -18.36 17.15 -2.21
C ARG A 171 -17.92 17.92 -3.44
N THR A 172 -18.03 17.32 -4.60
CA THR A 172 -17.94 18.03 -5.88
C THR A 172 -19.09 19.04 -5.90
N ARG A 173 -18.78 20.34 -5.73
CA ARG A 173 -19.79 21.36 -6.03
C ARG A 173 -20.09 21.22 -7.54
N ARG A 174 -21.26 20.70 -7.85
CA ARG A 174 -21.82 20.88 -9.21
C ARG A 174 -22.01 22.38 -9.37
N ARG A 175 -21.30 22.97 -10.33
CA ARG A 175 -21.61 24.30 -10.88
C ARG A 175 -22.78 24.15 -11.83
#